data_f6b71a79796230f3facd3038d8ece641
#
_entry.id   f6b71a79796230f3facd3038d8ece641
#
_cell.length_a   1.000
_cell.length_b   1.000
_cell.length_c   1.000
_cell.angle_alpha   90.00
_cell.angle_beta   90.00
_cell.angle_gamma   90.00
#
_symmetry.space_group_name_H-M   'P 1'
#
loop_
_entity.id
_entity.type
_entity.pdbx_description
1 polymer ?
#
loop_
_entity_poly.entity_id
_entity_poly.type
_entity_poly.pdbx_seq_one_letter_code
_entity_poly.pdbx_strand_id
1 'polypeptide(L)'
;MREFVVLGTASQVPTRTRNHNGYLLLWDGEGLLFDPGEGTQRQMMLAGVSASQITRICITHVHGDHCYGLPGVLSRMVLDGVQHPVHLHFPASGEDVVRALVSLASPGLDLRLHPHGVGGMVAPGLEVRPLNHRIETYGYRLVEPDGRTLLPERLAAAGISGPDVGRLQREGRLAGVRLEDVSVLRPGQRFAFVMDTAACTGAEELADGVDLLVAECTFSDDDAALAEQYRHLTAGQAGDLAAGGDVGTLILTHFSARYEDVEFLAAQVKARAGGTIVLAANDLDRIPFPKRQRMAG
;
A
#
# COMPACT_ATOMS: atom_id res chain seq x y z
N MET A 1 5.80 12.10 7.38
CA MET A 1 5.01 11.21 8.27
C MET A 1 4.45 10.09 7.42
N ARG A 2 4.53 8.85 7.89
CA ARG A 2 3.99 7.67 7.16
C ARG A 2 2.83 7.09 7.94
N GLU A 3 1.71 6.88 7.27
CA GLU A 3 0.49 6.41 7.88
C GLU A 3 -0.37 5.69 6.82
N PHE A 4 -1.05 4.63 7.22
CA PHE A 4 -2.03 3.93 6.39
C PHE A 4 -3.44 4.24 6.90
N VAL A 5 -4.30 4.76 6.04
CA VAL A 5 -5.69 5.11 6.34
C VAL A 5 -6.60 4.13 5.61
N VAL A 6 -7.48 3.48 6.34
CA VAL A 6 -8.45 2.51 5.83
C VAL A 6 -9.76 3.24 5.57
N LEU A 7 -10.20 3.29 4.31
CA LEU A 7 -11.44 3.96 3.92
C LEU A 7 -12.60 2.99 3.78
N GLY A 8 -12.31 1.70 3.57
CA GLY A 8 -13.32 0.66 3.48
C GLY A 8 -12.71 -0.72 3.49
N THR A 9 -13.42 -1.70 4.05
CA THR A 9 -12.91 -3.04 4.33
C THR A 9 -13.78 -4.18 3.81
N ALA A 10 -14.89 -3.87 3.12
CA ALA A 10 -15.79 -4.90 2.60
C ALA A 10 -15.31 -5.47 1.27
N SER A 11 -15.44 -6.78 1.11
CA SER A 11 -15.29 -7.51 -0.15
C SER A 11 -16.61 -7.48 -0.93
N GLN A 12 -16.56 -7.23 -2.23
CA GLN A 12 -17.61 -7.31 -3.24
C GLN A 12 -18.85 -6.43 -2.99
N VAL A 13 -19.45 -6.46 -1.80
CA VAL A 13 -20.64 -5.68 -1.46
C VAL A 13 -20.43 -4.95 -0.13
N PRO A 14 -20.92 -3.69 0.01
CA PRO A 14 -20.81 -2.98 1.29
C PRO A 14 -21.79 -3.59 2.29
N THR A 15 -21.50 -3.38 3.57
CA THR A 15 -22.38 -3.76 4.66
C THR A 15 -22.92 -2.52 5.39
N ARG A 16 -23.65 -2.70 6.47
CA ARG A 16 -24.08 -1.55 7.30
C ARG A 16 -22.91 -0.84 8.00
N THR A 17 -21.81 -1.54 8.21
CA THR A 17 -20.67 -1.06 8.99
C THR A 17 -19.36 -1.02 8.19
N ARG A 18 -19.34 -1.58 6.97
CA ARG A 18 -18.14 -1.64 6.11
C ARG A 18 -18.46 -1.12 4.72
N ASN A 19 -17.69 -0.13 4.27
CA ASN A 19 -17.69 0.39 2.91
C ASN A 19 -16.87 -0.52 1.99
N HIS A 20 -17.09 -0.42 0.67
CA HIS A 20 -16.20 -1.02 -0.32
C HIS A 20 -14.73 -0.59 -0.12
N ASN A 21 -13.83 -1.34 -0.73
CA ASN A 21 -12.40 -1.07 -0.70
C ASN A 21 -12.06 0.40 -0.93
N GLY A 22 -11.00 0.84 -0.27
CA GLY A 22 -10.42 2.15 -0.41
C GLY A 22 -9.37 2.33 0.67
N TYR A 23 -8.14 2.67 0.27
CA TYR A 23 -7.03 2.77 1.22
C TYR A 23 -6.09 3.88 0.79
N LEU A 24 -5.60 4.65 1.76
CA LEU A 24 -4.62 5.70 1.48
C LEU A 24 -3.34 5.48 2.29
N LEU A 25 -2.24 5.30 1.59
CA LEU A 25 -0.91 5.34 2.20
C LEU A 25 -0.35 6.76 2.08
N LEU A 26 -0.12 7.42 3.19
CA LEU A 26 0.65 8.65 3.27
C LEU A 26 2.13 8.26 3.44
N TRP A 27 2.98 8.71 2.50
CA TRP A 27 4.38 8.33 2.44
C TRP A 27 5.26 9.52 2.09
N ASP A 28 5.84 10.15 3.12
CA ASP A 28 6.83 11.25 3.00
C ASP A 28 6.43 12.38 2.01
N GLY A 29 5.17 12.78 2.07
CA GLY A 29 4.63 13.85 1.22
C GLY A 29 3.91 13.36 -0.03
N GLU A 30 3.97 12.07 -0.35
CA GLU A 30 3.12 11.43 -1.35
C GLU A 30 1.90 10.79 -0.69
N GLY A 31 0.77 10.76 -1.39
CA GLY A 31 -0.42 10.00 -1.03
C GLY A 31 -0.75 9.01 -2.13
N LEU A 32 -0.71 7.72 -1.80
CA LEU A 32 -1.07 6.64 -2.71
C LEU A 32 -2.44 6.11 -2.32
N LEU A 33 -3.45 6.38 -3.15
CA LEU A 33 -4.81 5.85 -2.98
C LEU A 33 -4.90 4.51 -3.71
N PHE A 34 -5.21 3.44 -2.97
CA PHE A 34 -5.40 2.11 -3.52
C PHE A 34 -6.89 1.78 -3.62
N ASP A 35 -7.28 1.18 -4.73
CA ASP A 35 -8.59 0.58 -4.99
C ASP A 35 -9.78 1.45 -4.52
N PRO A 36 -10.01 2.63 -5.14
CA PRO A 36 -11.12 3.50 -4.77
C PRO A 36 -12.48 2.90 -5.19
N GLY A 37 -13.03 2.03 -4.35
CA GLY A 37 -14.38 1.47 -4.52
C GLY A 37 -15.48 2.50 -4.29
N GLU A 38 -16.73 2.09 -4.48
CA GLU A 38 -17.89 2.97 -4.28
C GLU A 38 -17.88 3.56 -2.86
N GLY A 39 -18.19 4.86 -2.74
CA GLY A 39 -18.23 5.55 -1.46
C GLY A 39 -16.88 6.08 -0.95
N THR A 40 -15.75 5.79 -1.61
CA THR A 40 -14.41 6.24 -1.20
C THR A 40 -14.35 7.75 -0.97
N GLN A 41 -14.97 8.56 -1.82
CA GLN A 41 -15.04 10.02 -1.64
C GLN A 41 -15.67 10.41 -0.29
N ARG A 42 -16.76 9.78 0.09
CA ARG A 42 -17.43 10.02 1.37
C ARG A 42 -16.56 9.55 2.54
N GLN A 43 -15.93 8.39 2.42
CA GLN A 43 -15.05 7.84 3.44
C GLN A 43 -13.81 8.72 3.66
N MET A 44 -13.23 9.29 2.60
CA MET A 44 -12.15 10.29 2.72
C MET A 44 -12.58 11.48 3.59
N MET A 45 -13.80 12.01 3.37
CA MET A 45 -14.33 13.11 4.18
C MET A 45 -14.46 12.70 5.66
N LEU A 46 -14.99 11.51 5.93
CA LEU A 46 -15.15 10.99 7.30
C LEU A 46 -13.80 10.73 8.00
N ALA A 47 -12.81 10.25 7.25
CA ALA A 47 -11.45 10.02 7.76
C ALA A 47 -10.60 11.30 7.89
N GLY A 48 -11.12 12.47 7.48
CA GLY A 48 -10.38 13.73 7.48
C GLY A 48 -9.22 13.75 6.47
N VAL A 49 -9.36 13.02 5.36
CA VAL A 49 -8.40 12.97 4.25
C VAL A 49 -8.75 14.04 3.22
N SER A 50 -7.78 14.88 2.86
CA SER A 50 -7.92 15.83 1.76
C SER A 50 -7.57 15.18 0.42
N ALA A 51 -8.35 15.45 -0.63
CA ALA A 51 -8.04 15.01 -1.98
C ALA A 51 -6.69 15.54 -2.50
N SER A 52 -6.24 16.71 -2.00
CA SER A 52 -4.94 17.28 -2.35
C SER A 52 -3.73 16.49 -1.83
N GLN A 53 -3.94 15.53 -0.93
CA GLN A 53 -2.87 14.65 -0.47
C GLN A 53 -2.56 13.53 -1.46
N ILE A 54 -3.49 13.24 -2.39
CA ILE A 54 -3.37 12.11 -3.32
C ILE A 54 -2.53 12.53 -4.52
N THR A 55 -1.38 11.88 -4.70
CA THR A 55 -0.47 12.07 -5.84
C THR A 55 -0.50 10.90 -6.81
N ARG A 56 -0.87 9.71 -6.29
CA ARG A 56 -0.99 8.47 -7.08
C ARG A 56 -2.28 7.76 -6.74
N ILE A 57 -2.88 7.13 -7.74
CA ILE A 57 -3.99 6.18 -7.59
C ILE A 57 -3.52 4.86 -8.17
N CYS A 58 -3.67 3.77 -7.42
CA CYS A 58 -3.22 2.44 -7.79
C CYS A 58 -4.43 1.49 -7.77
N ILE A 59 -4.85 1.00 -8.92
CA ILE A 59 -5.96 0.05 -9.06
C ILE A 59 -5.37 -1.34 -9.29
N THR A 60 -5.69 -2.29 -8.41
CA THR A 60 -5.23 -3.67 -8.53
C THR A 60 -5.88 -4.39 -9.69
N HIS A 61 -7.18 -4.17 -9.89
CA HIS A 61 -7.99 -4.73 -10.96
C HIS A 61 -9.32 -3.97 -11.12
N VAL A 62 -10.09 -4.26 -12.16
CA VAL A 62 -11.26 -3.45 -12.52
C VAL A 62 -12.61 -4.05 -12.10
N HIS A 63 -12.68 -4.87 -11.03
CA HIS A 63 -13.95 -5.14 -10.38
C HIS A 63 -14.49 -3.86 -9.72
N GLY A 64 -15.82 -3.75 -9.65
CA GLY A 64 -16.48 -2.50 -9.26
C GLY A 64 -16.16 -2.02 -7.86
N ASP A 65 -16.03 -2.94 -6.91
CA ASP A 65 -15.67 -2.66 -5.52
C ASP A 65 -14.24 -2.12 -5.34
N HIS A 66 -13.40 -2.15 -6.40
CA HIS A 66 -12.05 -1.58 -6.41
C HIS A 66 -11.92 -0.30 -7.25
N CYS A 67 -12.94 0.07 -8.06
CA CYS A 67 -12.77 1.21 -8.96
C CYS A 67 -13.98 2.14 -9.12
N TYR A 68 -15.20 1.78 -8.68
CA TYR A 68 -16.40 2.59 -8.91
C TYR A 68 -16.39 3.94 -8.18
N GLY A 69 -15.56 4.13 -7.17
CA GLY A 69 -15.38 5.42 -6.51
C GLY A 69 -14.46 6.40 -7.24
N LEU A 70 -13.74 5.92 -8.27
CA LEU A 70 -12.77 6.74 -9.01
C LEU A 70 -13.35 8.05 -9.53
N PRO A 71 -14.51 8.10 -10.21
CA PRO A 71 -15.09 9.34 -10.72
C PRO A 71 -15.36 10.38 -9.62
N GLY A 72 -15.87 9.91 -8.47
CA GLY A 72 -16.14 10.77 -7.31
C GLY A 72 -14.88 11.38 -6.71
N VAL A 73 -13.84 10.56 -6.56
CA VAL A 73 -12.53 11.02 -6.06
C VAL A 73 -11.92 12.06 -7.00
N LEU A 74 -11.86 11.77 -8.31
CA LEU A 74 -11.32 12.70 -9.31
C LEU A 74 -12.10 14.03 -9.36
N SER A 75 -13.44 13.97 -9.33
CA SER A 75 -14.29 15.16 -9.27
C SER A 75 -14.04 16.00 -8.01
N ARG A 76 -13.82 15.32 -6.87
CA ARG A 76 -13.46 15.99 -5.61
C ARG A 76 -12.11 16.68 -5.72
N MET A 77 -11.11 16.05 -6.35
CA MET A 77 -9.80 16.66 -6.57
C MET A 77 -9.90 17.94 -7.41
N VAL A 78 -10.74 17.95 -8.44
CA VAL A 78 -11.00 19.16 -9.25
C VAL A 78 -11.64 20.26 -8.41
N LEU A 79 -12.67 19.94 -7.60
CA LEU A 79 -13.36 20.88 -6.72
C LEU A 79 -12.43 21.47 -5.65
N ASP A 80 -11.52 20.68 -5.13
CA ASP A 80 -10.52 21.10 -4.13
C ASP A 80 -9.34 21.87 -4.77
N GLY A 81 -9.33 22.03 -6.10
CA GLY A 81 -8.33 22.81 -6.82
C GLY A 81 -6.94 22.17 -6.85
N VAL A 82 -6.86 20.84 -6.93
CA VAL A 82 -5.57 20.13 -7.03
C VAL A 82 -4.82 20.58 -8.28
N GLN A 83 -3.57 21.06 -8.11
CA GLN A 83 -2.75 21.61 -9.20
C GLN A 83 -1.57 20.70 -9.58
N HIS A 84 -1.19 19.75 -8.73
CA HIS A 84 -0.11 18.82 -9.05
C HIS A 84 -0.61 17.69 -9.97
N PRO A 85 0.28 17.06 -10.76
CA PRO A 85 -0.06 15.87 -11.52
C PRO A 85 -0.54 14.74 -10.62
N VAL A 86 -1.53 13.97 -11.08
CA VAL A 86 -2.01 12.74 -10.43
C VAL A 86 -1.73 11.56 -11.35
N HIS A 87 -1.03 10.56 -10.86
CA HIS A 87 -0.64 9.39 -11.62
C HIS A 87 -1.59 8.22 -11.31
N LEU A 88 -2.30 7.71 -12.31
CA LEU A 88 -3.22 6.58 -12.18
C LEU A 88 -2.61 5.33 -12.81
N HIS A 89 -2.23 4.36 -11.95
CA HIS A 89 -1.67 3.07 -12.32
C HIS A 89 -2.77 2.01 -12.29
N PHE A 90 -2.84 1.16 -13.33
CA PHE A 90 -3.89 0.14 -13.45
C PHE A 90 -3.50 -0.96 -14.46
N PRO A 91 -4.10 -2.17 -14.39
CA PRO A 91 -3.87 -3.25 -15.36
C PRO A 91 -4.27 -2.83 -16.78
N ALA A 92 -3.44 -3.11 -17.77
CA ALA A 92 -3.65 -2.70 -19.16
C ALA A 92 -4.96 -3.26 -19.75
N SER A 93 -5.37 -4.47 -19.36
CA SER A 93 -6.65 -5.04 -19.81
C SER A 93 -7.88 -4.28 -19.29
N GLY A 94 -7.71 -3.48 -18.26
CA GLY A 94 -8.77 -2.63 -17.67
C GLY A 94 -8.85 -1.22 -18.28
N GLU A 95 -8.04 -0.88 -19.30
CA GLU A 95 -7.92 0.49 -19.78
C GLU A 95 -9.26 1.09 -20.24
N ASP A 96 -10.09 0.34 -20.96
CA ASP A 96 -11.39 0.83 -21.43
C ASP A 96 -12.32 1.17 -20.26
N VAL A 97 -12.34 0.33 -19.21
CA VAL A 97 -13.14 0.57 -17.99
C VAL A 97 -12.62 1.82 -17.27
N VAL A 98 -11.32 1.93 -17.08
CA VAL A 98 -10.71 3.09 -16.41
C VAL A 98 -10.98 4.39 -17.18
N ARG A 99 -10.83 4.39 -18.51
CA ARG A 99 -11.15 5.55 -19.35
C ARG A 99 -12.64 5.94 -19.27
N ALA A 100 -13.54 4.96 -19.26
CA ALA A 100 -14.96 5.21 -19.08
C ALA A 100 -15.24 5.87 -17.71
N LEU A 101 -14.68 5.35 -16.62
CA LEU A 101 -14.82 5.94 -15.28
C LEU A 101 -14.23 7.35 -15.22
N VAL A 102 -13.05 7.57 -15.77
CA VAL A 102 -12.42 8.90 -15.84
C VAL A 102 -13.28 9.91 -16.60
N SER A 103 -13.94 9.47 -17.69
CA SER A 103 -14.80 10.34 -18.50
C SER A 103 -16.05 10.87 -17.76
N LEU A 104 -16.44 10.21 -16.66
CA LEU A 104 -17.56 10.64 -15.79
C LEU A 104 -17.13 11.70 -14.75
N ALA A 105 -15.81 11.90 -14.57
CA ALA A 105 -15.29 12.87 -13.63
C ALA A 105 -15.33 14.30 -14.21
N SER A 106 -15.31 15.32 -13.33
CA SER A 106 -15.18 16.71 -13.73
C SER A 106 -13.86 16.94 -14.46
N PRO A 107 -13.81 17.72 -15.56
CA PRO A 107 -12.58 18.05 -16.26
C PRO A 107 -11.70 19.02 -15.46
N GLY A 108 -10.39 19.05 -15.75
CA GLY A 108 -9.47 20.07 -15.22
C GLY A 108 -8.34 19.53 -14.34
N LEU A 109 -8.24 18.21 -14.16
CA LEU A 109 -7.13 17.58 -13.44
C LEU A 109 -5.99 17.19 -14.43
N ASP A 110 -4.72 17.45 -14.07
CA ASP A 110 -3.56 16.85 -14.77
C ASP A 110 -3.46 15.36 -14.39
N LEU A 111 -4.33 14.54 -14.99
CA LEU A 111 -4.38 13.10 -14.75
C LEU A 111 -3.54 12.35 -15.78
N ARG A 112 -2.56 11.58 -15.30
CA ARG A 112 -1.63 10.81 -16.12
C ARG A 112 -1.90 9.32 -15.98
N LEU A 113 -2.30 8.67 -17.06
CA LEU A 113 -2.67 7.26 -17.09
C LEU A 113 -1.42 6.39 -17.35
N HIS A 114 -1.23 5.35 -16.52
CA HIS A 114 -0.11 4.42 -16.58
C HIS A 114 -0.63 2.98 -16.58
N PRO A 115 -1.11 2.48 -17.74
CA PRO A 115 -1.48 1.06 -17.86
C PRO A 115 -0.22 0.20 -17.79
N HIS A 116 -0.30 -0.92 -17.07
CA HIS A 116 0.78 -1.92 -17.00
C HIS A 116 0.23 -3.32 -17.25
N GLY A 117 1.02 -4.17 -17.93
CA GLY A 117 0.62 -5.53 -18.34
C GLY A 117 1.64 -6.60 -17.98
N VAL A 118 2.72 -6.22 -17.29
CA VAL A 118 3.77 -7.14 -16.83
C VAL A 118 4.24 -6.75 -15.44
N GLY A 119 4.74 -7.71 -14.68
CA GLY A 119 5.38 -7.43 -13.40
C GLY A 119 6.65 -6.62 -13.55
N GLY A 120 7.00 -5.85 -12.53
CA GLY A 120 8.21 -5.02 -12.48
C GLY A 120 7.98 -3.62 -11.94
N MET A 121 8.95 -2.75 -12.15
CA MET A 121 8.90 -1.35 -11.71
C MET A 121 7.99 -0.54 -12.64
N VAL A 122 6.94 0.07 -12.11
CA VAL A 122 5.97 0.90 -12.85
C VAL A 122 6.16 2.40 -12.61
N ALA A 123 6.84 2.75 -11.52
CA ALA A 123 7.29 4.11 -11.21
C ALA A 123 8.48 4.03 -10.24
N PRO A 124 9.23 5.10 -10.03
CA PRO A 124 10.33 5.09 -9.05
C PRO A 124 9.88 4.61 -7.68
N GLY A 125 10.47 3.52 -7.20
CA GLY A 125 10.15 2.88 -5.94
C GLY A 125 8.82 2.10 -5.88
N LEU A 126 8.01 2.11 -6.95
CA LEU A 126 6.74 1.39 -7.03
C LEU A 126 6.85 0.24 -8.04
N GLU A 127 6.72 -0.97 -7.57
CA GLU A 127 6.68 -2.18 -8.40
C GLU A 127 5.35 -2.91 -8.28
N VAL A 128 5.06 -3.73 -9.27
CA VAL A 128 3.87 -4.59 -9.33
C VAL A 128 4.27 -6.04 -9.59
N ARG A 129 3.45 -6.98 -9.09
CA ARG A 129 3.51 -8.39 -9.43
C ARG A 129 2.12 -8.90 -9.78
N PRO A 130 2.02 -9.78 -10.79
CA PRO A 130 0.75 -10.40 -11.14
C PRO A 130 0.25 -11.27 -10.00
N LEU A 131 -1.04 -11.22 -9.74
CA LEU A 131 -1.74 -12.01 -8.75
C LEU A 131 -2.64 -13.05 -9.44
N ASN A 132 -3.11 -14.04 -8.68
CA ASN A 132 -3.94 -15.13 -9.19
C ASN A 132 -5.42 -14.86 -8.90
N HIS A 133 -6.06 -14.06 -9.73
CA HIS A 133 -7.49 -13.78 -9.65
C HIS A 133 -8.22 -14.11 -10.95
N ARG A 134 -9.56 -13.88 -11.00
CA ARG A 134 -10.41 -14.22 -12.16
C ARG A 134 -10.21 -13.30 -13.36
N ILE A 135 -9.71 -12.08 -13.12
CA ILE A 135 -9.30 -11.13 -14.15
C ILE A 135 -7.85 -10.71 -13.89
N GLU A 136 -7.24 -10.02 -14.84
CA GLU A 136 -5.88 -9.51 -14.67
C GLU A 136 -5.80 -8.61 -13.43
N THR A 137 -4.97 -9.01 -12.49
CA THR A 137 -4.83 -8.40 -11.17
C THR A 137 -3.37 -8.27 -10.81
N TYR A 138 -3.00 -7.15 -10.20
CA TYR A 138 -1.64 -6.89 -9.70
C TYR A 138 -1.69 -6.42 -8.25
N GLY A 139 -0.74 -6.92 -7.45
CA GLY A 139 -0.39 -6.29 -6.18
C GLY A 139 0.70 -5.25 -6.38
N TYR A 140 0.81 -4.34 -5.44
CA TYR A 140 1.77 -3.24 -5.45
C TYR A 140 2.77 -3.35 -4.31
N ARG A 141 4.02 -2.94 -4.56
CA ARG A 141 5.05 -2.82 -3.54
C ARG A 141 5.75 -1.49 -3.67
N LEU A 142 5.85 -0.76 -2.55
CA LEU A 142 6.63 0.47 -2.46
C LEU A 142 7.90 0.22 -1.67
N VAL A 143 9.05 0.58 -2.27
CA VAL A 143 10.38 0.35 -1.71
C VAL A 143 11.09 1.68 -1.56
N GLU A 144 11.44 2.04 -0.32
CA GLU A 144 12.33 3.15 -0.06
C GLU A 144 13.78 2.71 -0.30
N PRO A 145 14.58 3.46 -1.03
CA PRO A 145 16.01 3.18 -1.13
C PRO A 145 16.70 3.21 0.24
N ASP A 146 17.71 2.37 0.41
CA ASP A 146 18.56 2.44 1.58
C ASP A 146 19.20 3.81 1.70
N GLY A 147 19.24 4.32 2.91
CA GLY A 147 19.86 5.59 3.26
C GLY A 147 21.02 5.42 4.26
N ARG A 148 21.46 6.53 4.79
CA ARG A 148 22.49 6.53 5.85
C ARG A 148 22.08 7.45 6.99
N THR A 149 22.34 7.02 8.23
CA THR A 149 22.18 7.86 9.42
C THR A 149 23.55 8.38 9.81
N LEU A 150 23.69 9.70 9.80
CA LEU A 150 24.91 10.36 10.23
C LEU A 150 25.12 10.18 11.75
N LEU A 151 26.37 10.00 12.16
CA LEU A 151 26.80 9.89 13.56
C LEU A 151 27.43 11.21 13.99
N PRO A 152 26.71 12.03 14.79
CA PRO A 152 27.19 13.37 15.16
C PRO A 152 28.58 13.38 15.78
N GLU A 153 28.90 12.40 16.65
CA GLU A 153 30.17 12.26 17.30
C GLU A 153 31.31 12.01 16.30
N ARG A 154 31.08 11.16 15.30
CA ARG A 154 32.06 10.86 14.25
C ARG A 154 32.26 12.04 13.30
N LEU A 155 31.19 12.78 12.98
CA LEU A 155 31.27 14.03 12.21
C LEU A 155 32.12 15.06 12.95
N ALA A 156 31.86 15.28 14.24
CA ALA A 156 32.62 16.22 15.06
C ALA A 156 34.12 15.83 15.15
N ALA A 157 34.41 14.53 15.37
CA ALA A 157 35.80 14.02 15.41
C ALA A 157 36.54 14.19 14.07
N ALA A 158 35.77 14.13 12.93
CA ALA A 158 36.31 14.36 11.59
C ALA A 158 36.34 15.86 11.19
N GLY A 159 35.92 16.78 12.04
CA GLY A 159 35.89 18.21 11.77
C GLY A 159 34.84 18.62 10.73
N ILE A 160 33.83 17.79 10.48
CA ILE A 160 32.78 18.06 9.51
C ILE A 160 31.57 18.66 10.23
N SER A 161 31.18 19.88 9.85
CA SER A 161 30.05 20.58 10.48
C SER A 161 29.35 21.54 9.50
N GLY A 162 28.16 22.04 9.88
CA GLY A 162 27.42 23.04 9.12
C GLY A 162 27.15 22.60 7.66
N PRO A 163 27.41 23.47 6.64
CA PRO A 163 27.18 23.16 5.24
C PRO A 163 27.97 21.96 4.70
N ASP A 164 29.10 21.65 5.30
CA ASP A 164 29.99 20.55 4.85
C ASP A 164 29.39 19.18 5.11
N VAL A 165 28.47 19.04 6.07
CA VAL A 165 27.69 17.81 6.28
C VAL A 165 26.85 17.49 5.04
N GLY A 166 26.14 18.49 4.50
CA GLY A 166 25.33 18.35 3.29
C GLY A 166 26.19 18.08 2.04
N ARG A 167 27.40 18.65 1.97
CA ARG A 167 28.36 18.35 0.89
C ARG A 167 28.81 16.90 0.96
N LEU A 168 29.24 16.45 2.14
CA LEU A 168 29.67 15.07 2.35
C LEU A 168 28.56 14.06 1.97
N GLN A 169 27.31 14.34 2.31
CA GLN A 169 26.18 13.49 1.94
C GLN A 169 25.96 13.40 0.42
N ARG A 170 26.11 14.51 -0.30
CA ARG A 170 25.93 14.54 -1.77
C ARG A 170 27.13 13.95 -2.52
N GLU A 171 28.33 14.25 -2.07
CA GLU A 171 29.59 13.90 -2.77
C GLU A 171 30.15 12.55 -2.33
N GLY A 172 29.65 11.99 -1.20
CA GLY A 172 30.13 10.73 -0.62
C GLY A 172 31.51 10.84 0.05
N ARG A 173 32.25 11.92 -0.23
CA ARG A 173 33.57 12.17 0.31
C ARG A 173 33.85 13.68 0.41
N LEU A 174 34.49 14.13 1.52
CA LEU A 174 34.89 15.52 1.72
C LEU A 174 36.13 15.57 2.59
N ALA A 175 37.17 16.35 2.20
CA ALA A 175 38.40 16.56 2.95
C ALA A 175 39.07 15.25 3.44
N GLY A 176 39.01 14.18 2.64
CA GLY A 176 39.58 12.88 2.99
C GLY A 176 38.64 11.96 3.79
N VAL A 177 37.54 12.49 4.35
CA VAL A 177 36.53 11.73 5.11
C VAL A 177 35.51 11.13 4.14
N ARG A 178 35.23 9.82 4.27
CA ARG A 178 34.16 9.17 3.50
C ARG A 178 32.87 9.20 4.31
N LEU A 179 31.72 9.29 3.60
CA LEU A 179 30.42 9.26 4.24
C LEU A 179 30.21 8.00 5.10
N GLU A 180 30.77 6.88 4.67
CA GLU A 180 30.70 5.60 5.40
C GLU A 180 31.38 5.65 6.76
N ASP A 181 32.46 6.40 6.89
CA ASP A 181 33.24 6.48 8.12
C ASP A 181 32.49 7.20 9.25
N VAL A 182 31.55 8.10 8.88
CA VAL A 182 30.80 8.97 9.80
C VAL A 182 29.29 8.69 9.81
N SER A 183 28.88 7.57 9.26
CA SER A 183 27.46 7.18 9.19
C SER A 183 27.29 5.68 9.28
N VAL A 184 26.06 5.24 9.55
CA VAL A 184 25.64 3.82 9.48
C VAL A 184 24.58 3.65 8.41
N LEU A 185 24.52 2.46 7.81
CA LEU A 185 23.47 2.10 6.88
C LEU A 185 22.10 2.20 7.58
N ARG A 186 21.14 2.77 6.91
CA ARG A 186 19.75 2.83 7.33
C ARG A 186 18.92 2.13 6.26
N PRO A 187 18.47 0.90 6.50
CA PRO A 187 17.62 0.19 5.56
C PRO A 187 16.37 1.00 5.19
N GLY A 188 16.02 0.99 3.92
CA GLY A 188 14.78 1.55 3.42
C GLY A 188 13.59 0.77 3.94
N GLN A 189 12.45 1.43 4.17
CA GLN A 189 11.21 0.76 4.54
C GLN A 189 10.47 0.26 3.30
N ARG A 190 9.68 -0.77 3.48
CA ARG A 190 8.94 -1.45 2.42
C ARG A 190 7.48 -1.63 2.81
N PHE A 191 6.61 -1.35 1.85
CA PHE A 191 5.17 -1.54 1.97
C PHE A 191 4.70 -2.47 0.85
N ALA A 192 3.73 -3.35 1.10
CA ALA A 192 3.04 -4.10 0.06
C ALA A 192 1.53 -4.09 0.24
N PHE A 193 0.83 -4.14 -0.90
CA PHE A 193 -0.61 -4.17 -1.00
C PHE A 193 -1.02 -5.34 -1.90
N VAL A 194 -1.68 -6.34 -1.32
CA VAL A 194 -2.07 -7.61 -1.96
C VAL A 194 -3.57 -7.79 -1.79
N MET A 195 -4.33 -7.60 -2.87
CA MET A 195 -5.79 -7.77 -2.90
C MET A 195 -6.18 -8.79 -3.94
N ASP A 196 -7.32 -9.40 -3.74
CA ASP A 196 -8.01 -10.35 -4.60
C ASP A 196 -7.08 -11.34 -5.29
N THR A 197 -6.70 -12.37 -4.56
CA THR A 197 -5.79 -13.40 -5.06
C THR A 197 -5.97 -14.74 -4.34
N ALA A 198 -5.90 -15.84 -5.07
CA ALA A 198 -5.49 -17.09 -4.46
C ALA A 198 -3.99 -17.06 -4.14
N ALA A 199 -3.51 -17.94 -3.27
CA ALA A 199 -2.09 -18.05 -2.97
C ALA A 199 -1.27 -18.21 -4.26
N CYS A 200 -0.22 -17.40 -4.43
CA CYS A 200 0.60 -17.37 -5.62
C CYS A 200 1.97 -16.73 -5.37
N THR A 201 2.93 -17.07 -6.22
CA THR A 201 4.31 -16.54 -6.16
C THR A 201 4.36 -15.00 -6.20
N GLY A 202 3.46 -14.35 -6.97
CA GLY A 202 3.44 -12.88 -7.01
C GLY A 202 3.10 -12.25 -5.66
N ALA A 203 2.19 -12.84 -4.89
CA ALA A 203 1.88 -12.40 -3.53
C ALA A 203 3.08 -12.65 -2.58
N GLU A 204 3.75 -13.79 -2.70
CA GLU A 204 4.95 -14.13 -1.92
C GLU A 204 6.10 -13.15 -2.20
N GLU A 205 6.38 -12.85 -3.48
CA GLU A 205 7.40 -11.88 -3.87
C GLU A 205 7.11 -10.46 -3.34
N LEU A 206 5.83 -10.05 -3.33
CA LEU A 206 5.43 -8.76 -2.78
C LEU A 206 5.61 -8.69 -1.25
N ALA A 207 5.31 -9.79 -0.54
CA ALA A 207 5.36 -9.86 0.92
C ALA A 207 6.79 -9.96 1.47
N ASP A 208 7.78 -10.35 0.65
CA ASP A 208 9.15 -10.64 1.10
C ASP A 208 9.82 -9.44 1.78
N GLY A 209 10.08 -9.56 3.09
CA GLY A 209 10.78 -8.61 3.93
C GLY A 209 10.11 -7.23 4.02
N VAL A 210 8.78 -7.13 3.97
CA VAL A 210 8.11 -5.82 4.08
C VAL A 210 7.81 -5.46 5.54
N ASP A 211 7.94 -4.16 5.86
CA ASP A 211 7.60 -3.65 7.19
C ASP A 211 6.08 -3.66 7.44
N LEU A 212 5.30 -3.42 6.37
CA LEU A 212 3.85 -3.37 6.41
C LEU A 212 3.27 -4.04 5.16
N LEU A 213 2.55 -5.13 5.36
CA LEU A 213 1.72 -5.79 4.36
C LEU A 213 0.24 -5.46 4.63
N VAL A 214 -0.48 -5.05 3.60
CA VAL A 214 -1.95 -5.03 3.59
C VAL A 214 -2.40 -6.15 2.69
N ALA A 215 -3.18 -7.09 3.22
CA ALA A 215 -3.63 -8.24 2.45
C ALA A 215 -5.12 -8.50 2.66
N GLU A 216 -5.75 -9.06 1.63
CA GLU A 216 -7.09 -9.60 1.75
C GLU A 216 -7.14 -10.74 2.76
N CYS A 217 -8.29 -10.87 3.42
CA CYS A 217 -8.66 -11.98 4.29
C CYS A 217 -10.15 -12.27 4.10
N THR A 218 -10.50 -12.64 2.86
CA THR A 218 -11.90 -12.70 2.41
C THR A 218 -12.64 -13.85 3.07
N PHE A 219 -11.99 -15.00 3.27
CA PHE A 219 -12.62 -16.21 3.78
C PHE A 219 -11.93 -16.78 5.03
N SER A 220 -12.72 -17.44 5.88
CA SER A 220 -12.18 -18.29 6.94
C SER A 220 -11.59 -19.58 6.36
N ASP A 221 -10.77 -20.28 7.14
CA ASP A 221 -10.25 -21.60 6.74
C ASP A 221 -11.36 -22.65 6.55
N ASP A 222 -12.49 -22.50 7.25
CA ASP A 222 -13.66 -23.36 7.09
C ASP A 222 -14.34 -23.17 5.72
N ASP A 223 -14.16 -22.00 5.10
CA ASP A 223 -14.70 -21.64 3.78
C ASP A 223 -13.66 -21.81 2.65
N ALA A 224 -12.62 -22.64 2.82
CA ALA A 224 -11.53 -22.82 1.85
C ALA A 224 -12.00 -23.19 0.44
N ALA A 225 -13.08 -23.96 0.30
CA ALA A 225 -13.66 -24.29 -1.00
C ALA A 225 -14.21 -23.04 -1.74
N LEU A 226 -14.75 -22.07 -1.01
CA LEU A 226 -15.19 -20.80 -1.58
C LEU A 226 -14.00 -19.92 -1.94
N ALA A 227 -12.97 -19.87 -1.09
CA ALA A 227 -11.73 -19.17 -1.38
C ALA A 227 -11.10 -19.67 -2.69
N GLU A 228 -11.00 -20.97 -2.89
CA GLU A 228 -10.51 -21.57 -4.13
C GLU A 228 -11.40 -21.22 -5.34
N GLN A 229 -12.72 -21.37 -5.20
CA GLN A 229 -13.70 -21.09 -6.26
C GLN A 229 -13.63 -19.64 -6.74
N TYR A 230 -13.49 -18.70 -5.82
CA TYR A 230 -13.49 -17.26 -6.11
C TYR A 230 -12.09 -16.67 -6.25
N ARG A 231 -11.04 -17.48 -6.05
CA ARG A 231 -9.63 -17.08 -6.08
C ARG A 231 -9.31 -15.97 -5.08
N HIS A 232 -9.61 -16.25 -3.82
CA HIS A 232 -9.28 -15.43 -2.67
C HIS A 232 -8.46 -16.21 -1.65
N LEU A 233 -7.84 -15.48 -0.71
CA LEU A 233 -7.15 -16.09 0.42
C LEU A 233 -8.13 -16.52 1.50
N THR A 234 -7.77 -17.61 2.20
CA THR A 234 -8.28 -17.87 3.55
C THR A 234 -7.45 -17.13 4.59
N ALA A 235 -7.99 -17.02 5.79
CA ALA A 235 -7.28 -16.44 6.94
C ALA A 235 -5.94 -17.15 7.18
N GLY A 236 -5.91 -18.49 7.16
CA GLY A 236 -4.68 -19.24 7.31
C GLY A 236 -3.65 -18.95 6.22
N GLN A 237 -4.09 -18.86 4.96
CA GLN A 237 -3.21 -18.53 3.83
C GLN A 237 -2.63 -17.11 3.95
N ALA A 238 -3.41 -16.12 4.44
CA ALA A 238 -2.89 -14.77 4.72
C ALA A 238 -1.84 -14.81 5.84
N GLY A 239 -2.03 -15.66 6.85
CA GLY A 239 -1.03 -15.91 7.90
C GLY A 239 0.26 -16.54 7.36
N ASP A 240 0.14 -17.58 6.52
CA ASP A 240 1.28 -18.24 5.89
C ASP A 240 2.07 -17.28 4.99
N LEU A 241 1.37 -16.43 4.23
CA LEU A 241 1.99 -15.39 3.40
C LEU A 241 2.83 -14.44 4.25
N ALA A 242 2.30 -14.00 5.39
CA ALA A 242 3.03 -13.09 6.27
C ALA A 242 4.24 -13.75 6.93
N ALA A 243 4.10 -15.00 7.40
CA ALA A 243 5.18 -15.76 8.00
C ALA A 243 6.29 -16.07 6.99
N GLY A 244 5.92 -16.51 5.77
CA GLY A 244 6.85 -16.81 4.69
C GLY A 244 7.65 -15.61 4.22
N GLY A 245 7.04 -14.43 4.23
CA GLY A 245 7.65 -13.17 3.84
C GLY A 245 8.41 -12.43 4.95
N ASP A 246 8.50 -12.97 6.17
CA ASP A 246 9.08 -12.25 7.33
C ASP A 246 8.48 -10.83 7.49
N VAL A 247 7.17 -10.74 7.39
CA VAL A 247 6.41 -9.50 7.42
C VAL A 247 6.41 -8.89 8.83
N GLY A 248 6.75 -7.62 8.96
CA GLY A 248 6.74 -6.93 10.27
C GLY A 248 5.32 -6.76 10.83
N THR A 249 4.43 -6.19 10.03
CA THR A 249 3.01 -5.96 10.39
C THR A 249 2.12 -6.34 9.21
N LEU A 250 1.06 -7.10 9.48
CA LEU A 250 0.01 -7.46 8.53
C LEU A 250 -1.30 -6.77 8.91
N ILE A 251 -1.86 -6.00 7.99
CA ILE A 251 -3.22 -5.44 8.08
C ILE A 251 -4.13 -6.31 7.23
N LEU A 252 -5.15 -6.89 7.87
CA LEU A 252 -6.19 -7.70 7.22
C LEU A 252 -7.35 -6.80 6.83
N THR A 253 -7.88 -7.04 5.63
CA THR A 253 -9.00 -6.30 5.06
C THR A 253 -9.76 -7.14 4.05
N HIS A 254 -10.67 -6.53 3.27
CA HIS A 254 -11.44 -7.20 2.23
C HIS A 254 -12.26 -8.39 2.76
N PHE A 255 -12.98 -8.14 3.85
CA PHE A 255 -13.74 -9.18 4.52
C PHE A 255 -15.07 -9.47 3.81
N SER A 256 -15.39 -10.75 3.63
CA SER A 256 -16.68 -11.16 3.09
C SER A 256 -17.84 -10.67 3.97
N ALA A 257 -18.91 -10.18 3.34
CA ALA A 257 -20.12 -9.74 4.04
C ALA A 257 -20.84 -10.85 4.84
N ARG A 258 -20.42 -12.11 4.68
CA ARG A 258 -20.92 -13.26 5.47
C ARG A 258 -20.48 -13.23 6.93
N TYR A 259 -19.41 -12.49 7.24
CA TYR A 259 -18.87 -12.38 8.60
C TYR A 259 -19.19 -11.02 9.20
N GLU A 260 -20.04 -10.99 10.22
CA GLU A 260 -20.34 -9.76 10.98
C GLU A 260 -19.16 -9.38 11.88
N ASP A 261 -18.58 -10.38 12.56
CA ASP A 261 -17.35 -10.26 13.35
C ASP A 261 -16.18 -10.86 12.58
N VAL A 262 -15.04 -10.20 12.57
CA VAL A 262 -13.82 -10.63 11.88
C VAL A 262 -12.66 -10.96 12.84
N GLU A 263 -12.88 -10.84 14.15
CA GLU A 263 -11.83 -11.16 15.14
C GLU A 263 -11.41 -12.61 15.09
N PHE A 264 -12.35 -13.53 14.77
CA PHE A 264 -12.00 -14.94 14.62
C PHE A 264 -11.10 -15.19 13.39
N LEU A 265 -11.26 -14.42 12.30
CA LEU A 265 -10.35 -14.47 11.15
C LEU A 265 -8.94 -14.02 11.58
N ALA A 266 -8.85 -12.91 12.30
CA ALA A 266 -7.57 -12.45 12.85
C ALA A 266 -6.92 -13.48 13.79
N ALA A 267 -7.71 -14.25 14.55
CA ALA A 267 -7.20 -15.34 15.37
C ALA A 267 -6.63 -16.49 14.53
N GLN A 268 -7.30 -16.89 13.44
CA GLN A 268 -6.79 -17.89 12.49
C GLN A 268 -5.47 -17.43 11.86
N VAL A 269 -5.40 -16.17 11.41
CA VAL A 269 -4.18 -15.57 10.86
C VAL A 269 -3.05 -15.60 11.88
N LYS A 270 -3.28 -15.12 13.12
CA LYS A 270 -2.28 -15.07 14.20
C LYS A 270 -1.70 -16.45 14.53
N ALA A 271 -2.49 -17.50 14.41
CA ALA A 271 -2.03 -18.87 14.66
C ALA A 271 -0.95 -19.32 13.65
N ARG A 272 -0.85 -18.69 12.48
CA ARG A 272 0.06 -19.06 11.38
C ARG A 272 1.07 -17.96 11.00
N ALA A 273 0.85 -16.73 11.41
CA ALA A 273 1.65 -15.57 11.01
C ALA A 273 3.04 -15.45 11.69
N GLY A 274 3.44 -16.44 12.48
CA GLY A 274 4.76 -16.40 13.15
C GLY A 274 4.92 -15.22 14.10
N GLY A 275 5.96 -14.41 13.90
CA GLY A 275 6.25 -13.21 14.70
C GLY A 275 5.57 -11.92 14.20
N THR A 276 4.77 -11.99 13.12
CA THR A 276 4.11 -10.84 12.51
C THR A 276 3.07 -10.22 13.44
N ILE A 277 3.05 -8.89 13.54
CA ILE A 277 1.95 -8.17 14.20
C ILE A 277 0.72 -8.19 13.28
N VAL A 278 -0.39 -8.75 13.73
CA VAL A 278 -1.63 -8.89 12.92
C VAL A 278 -2.72 -7.95 13.44
N LEU A 279 -3.26 -7.12 12.54
CA LEU A 279 -4.32 -6.16 12.79
C LEU A 279 -5.50 -6.44 11.83
N ALA A 280 -6.70 -6.68 12.34
CA ALA A 280 -7.92 -6.64 11.52
C ALA A 280 -8.38 -5.18 11.39
N ALA A 281 -8.49 -4.69 10.17
CA ALA A 281 -8.85 -3.30 9.92
C ALA A 281 -10.35 -3.07 10.08
N ASN A 282 -10.69 -1.88 10.56
CA ASN A 282 -12.02 -1.31 10.45
C ASN A 282 -12.01 -0.09 9.53
N ASP A 283 -13.17 0.24 9.00
CA ASP A 283 -13.33 1.48 8.25
C ASP A 283 -12.92 2.67 9.11
N LEU A 284 -12.22 3.62 8.51
CA LEU A 284 -11.70 4.85 9.10
C LEU A 284 -10.52 4.66 10.07
N ASP A 285 -9.99 3.45 10.22
CA ASP A 285 -8.76 3.24 10.98
C ASP A 285 -7.60 4.05 10.38
N ARG A 286 -6.78 4.63 11.29
CA ARG A 286 -5.54 5.34 10.94
C ARG A 286 -4.39 4.64 11.64
N ILE A 287 -3.58 3.94 10.86
CA ILE A 287 -2.54 3.04 11.36
C ILE A 287 -1.18 3.68 11.07
N PRO A 288 -0.44 4.10 12.10
CA PRO A 288 0.92 4.60 11.91
C PRO A 288 1.80 3.54 11.25
N PHE A 289 2.59 3.94 10.26
CA PHE A 289 3.55 3.03 9.64
C PHE A 289 4.54 2.52 10.68
N PRO A 290 4.95 1.23 10.66
CA PRO A 290 5.90 0.67 11.62
C PRO A 290 7.17 1.51 11.75
N LYS A 291 7.68 1.64 12.96
CA LYS A 291 8.96 2.33 13.17
C LYS A 291 10.09 1.52 12.55
N ARG A 292 11.07 2.22 11.97
CA ARG A 292 12.28 1.56 11.48
C ARG A 292 12.93 0.74 12.59
N GLN A 293 13.25 -0.49 12.31
CA GLN A 293 14.09 -1.28 13.21
C GLN A 293 15.45 -0.61 13.30
N ARG A 294 15.92 -0.36 14.53
CA ARG A 294 17.30 0.06 14.75
C ARG A 294 18.18 -1.17 14.55
N MET A 295 19.10 -1.11 13.58
CA MET A 295 20.15 -2.11 13.54
C MET A 295 20.88 -2.06 14.89
N ALA A 296 20.96 -3.20 15.58
CA ALA A 296 21.84 -3.33 16.73
C ALA A 296 23.26 -3.06 16.24
N GLY A 297 23.87 -1.99 16.77
CA GLY A 297 25.24 -1.57 16.43
C GLY A 297 26.29 -2.45 17.08
#